data_b489c7c4b05b575d35de11e28621ab6c
#
_entry.id   b489c7c4b05b575d35de11e28621ab6c
#
_cell.length_a   1.000
_cell.length_b   1.000
_cell.length_c   1.000
_cell.angle_alpha   90.00
_cell.angle_beta   90.00
_cell.angle_gamma   90.00
#
_symmetry.space_group_name_H-M   'P 1'
#
loop_
_entity.id
_entity.type
_entity.pdbx_description
1 polymer ?
#
loop_
_entity_poly.entity_id
_entity_poly.type
_entity_poly.pdbx_seq_one_letter_code
_entity_poly.pdbx_strand_id
1 'polypeptide(L)'
;MKSFCFSILFFLLSMTMFSCNEMRNSTRTEFPWEPCGAAPKNYPVETKDVWVEFGKEGYEQNVMESRMHDGIGYPSDGRGVLESDPGLGMPTHVRAIWLSLTEQKFYEIDTQIPDTVQKRILQLFRQGFMTSDHGSSTFYHTTYRNFVVNFLPHGNVWLSLFGIGNSSIVVCDSLKGKEINMSLKEFDEDAYNAFGSLDNYCKAALKGYEGVSENLKEHGVPDESLWNSYKERFRYDFEFNFEDKQTKLGSFFFYKYTNGELGKLTDGYNFTMRSRPKKIAFDWNVGDVNYDAEFYFNEDEILDVFKTAYSGNRDKKGIMVINISKYNNRFDIYLSVNGKKYALKKTQIVVFKKMRGDEARLFYDNSPKEDIRMFIGD
;
A
#
# COMPACT_ATOMS: atom_id res chain seq x y z
N MET A 1 -29.12 -8.92 -42.96
CA MET A 1 -28.75 -10.20 -42.35
C MET A 1 -27.23 -10.48 -42.25
N LYS A 2 -26.40 -10.12 -43.23
CA LYS A 2 -24.92 -10.40 -43.15
C LYS A 2 -24.18 -9.59 -42.07
N SER A 3 -24.64 -8.37 -41.74
CA SER A 3 -23.96 -7.54 -40.69
C SER A 3 -24.22 -8.04 -39.27
N PHE A 4 -25.38 -8.67 -39.01
CA PHE A 4 -25.73 -9.17 -37.66
C PHE A 4 -24.95 -10.43 -37.28
N CYS A 5 -24.67 -11.31 -38.24
CA CYS A 5 -23.86 -12.51 -38.02
C CYS A 5 -22.39 -12.18 -37.71
N PHE A 6 -21.86 -11.08 -38.28
CA PHE A 6 -20.47 -10.67 -38.02
C PHE A 6 -20.27 -10.13 -36.61
N SER A 7 -21.25 -9.39 -36.08
CA SER A 7 -21.21 -8.86 -34.71
C SER A 7 -21.30 -9.97 -33.64
N ILE A 8 -22.12 -11.00 -33.89
CA ILE A 8 -22.27 -12.15 -32.98
C ILE A 8 -20.99 -13.00 -32.99
N LEU A 9 -20.37 -13.18 -34.16
CA LEU A 9 -19.09 -13.94 -34.25
C LEU A 9 -17.94 -13.22 -33.54
N PHE A 10 -17.88 -11.89 -33.62
CA PHE A 10 -16.86 -11.09 -32.92
C PHE A 10 -17.06 -11.12 -31.40
N PHE A 11 -18.32 -11.11 -30.93
CA PHE A 11 -18.65 -11.21 -29.51
C PHE A 11 -18.34 -12.60 -28.93
N LEU A 12 -18.61 -13.65 -29.70
CA LEU A 12 -18.25 -15.03 -29.34
C LEU A 12 -16.73 -15.25 -29.33
N LEU A 13 -15.98 -14.67 -30.27
CA LEU A 13 -14.53 -14.74 -30.29
C LEU A 13 -13.89 -13.98 -29.11
N SER A 14 -14.45 -12.83 -28.74
CA SER A 14 -13.97 -12.08 -27.57
C SER A 14 -14.24 -12.82 -26.26
N MET A 15 -15.40 -13.45 -26.08
CA MET A 15 -15.70 -14.29 -24.92
C MET A 15 -14.78 -15.52 -24.81
N THR A 16 -14.41 -16.15 -25.93
CA THR A 16 -13.49 -17.29 -25.91
C THR A 16 -12.06 -16.90 -25.57
N MET A 17 -11.63 -15.72 -25.99
CA MET A 17 -10.27 -15.21 -25.62
C MET A 17 -10.17 -14.83 -24.14
N PHE A 18 -11.18 -14.25 -23.54
CA PHE A 18 -11.24 -13.99 -22.09
C PHE A 18 -11.24 -15.30 -21.29
N SER A 19 -12.06 -16.29 -21.70
CA SER A 19 -12.13 -17.60 -21.06
C SER A 19 -10.82 -18.39 -21.16
N CYS A 20 -10.08 -18.28 -22.27
CA CYS A 20 -8.78 -18.95 -22.43
C CYS A 20 -7.68 -18.34 -21.54
N ASN A 21 -7.66 -17.03 -21.33
CA ASN A 21 -6.69 -16.39 -20.44
C ASN A 21 -6.96 -16.70 -18.96
N GLU A 22 -8.21 -16.70 -18.53
CA GLU A 22 -8.58 -17.12 -17.17
C GLU A 22 -8.23 -18.60 -16.90
N MET A 23 -8.50 -19.50 -17.84
CA MET A 23 -8.11 -20.91 -17.71
C MET A 23 -6.59 -21.11 -17.69
N ARG A 24 -5.84 -20.35 -18.48
CA ARG A 24 -4.37 -20.44 -18.51
C ARG A 24 -3.73 -19.98 -17.21
N ASN A 25 -4.28 -18.96 -16.56
CA ASN A 25 -3.81 -18.48 -15.26
C ASN A 25 -4.22 -19.39 -14.10
N SER A 26 -5.35 -20.10 -14.20
CA SER A 26 -5.86 -20.95 -13.10
C SER A 26 -4.93 -22.13 -12.75
N THR A 27 -4.14 -22.62 -13.71
CA THR A 27 -3.18 -23.73 -13.53
C THR A 27 -1.74 -23.28 -13.36
N ARG A 28 -1.45 -22.01 -13.61
CA ARG A 28 -0.08 -21.48 -13.53
C ARG A 28 0.41 -21.50 -12.08
N THR A 29 1.64 -21.97 -11.86
CA THR A 29 2.28 -22.07 -10.53
C THR A 29 3.54 -21.24 -10.40
N GLU A 30 4.00 -20.65 -11.50
CA GLU A 30 5.22 -19.83 -11.56
C GLU A 30 4.88 -18.48 -12.21
N PHE A 31 5.40 -17.42 -11.64
CA PHE A 31 5.16 -16.05 -12.10
C PHE A 31 6.48 -15.27 -12.07
N PRO A 32 6.70 -14.31 -13.00
CA PRO A 32 7.86 -13.43 -12.92
C PRO A 32 7.67 -12.46 -11.75
N TRP A 33 8.48 -12.62 -10.72
CA TRP A 33 8.55 -11.75 -9.56
C TRP A 33 9.97 -11.72 -8.99
N GLU A 34 10.25 -10.72 -8.17
CA GLU A 34 11.51 -10.62 -7.43
C GLU A 34 11.24 -10.28 -5.96
N PRO A 35 12.13 -10.69 -5.02
CA PRO A 35 12.06 -10.25 -3.65
C PRO A 35 12.60 -8.82 -3.53
N CYS A 36 11.93 -8.02 -2.70
CA CYS A 36 12.32 -6.68 -2.34
C CYS A 36 12.17 -6.47 -0.84
N GLY A 37 12.85 -5.47 -0.30
CA GLY A 37 12.67 -5.04 1.07
C GLY A 37 11.87 -3.75 1.15
N ALA A 38 11.31 -3.44 2.31
CA ALA A 38 10.70 -2.17 2.65
C ALA A 38 10.78 -1.88 4.14
N ALA A 39 10.73 -0.61 4.50
CA ALA A 39 10.54 -0.17 5.88
C ALA A 39 9.73 1.12 5.93
N PRO A 40 9.09 1.46 7.06
CA PRO A 40 8.44 2.75 7.24
C PRO A 40 9.42 3.90 7.01
N LYS A 41 8.98 5.00 6.42
CA LYS A 41 9.84 6.17 6.15
C LYS A 41 10.47 6.74 7.40
N ASN A 42 9.69 6.79 8.49
CA ASN A 42 10.15 7.33 9.77
C ASN A 42 10.99 6.34 10.59
N TYR A 43 11.05 5.07 10.18
CA TYR A 43 11.76 4.01 10.89
C TYR A 43 12.62 3.19 9.92
N PRO A 44 13.65 3.84 9.32
CA PRO A 44 14.52 3.19 8.34
C PRO A 44 15.28 2.02 8.95
N VAL A 45 15.55 1.03 8.12
CA VAL A 45 16.38 -0.13 8.48
C VAL A 45 17.54 -0.31 7.51
N GLU A 46 18.58 -0.98 7.97
CA GLU A 46 19.64 -1.51 7.11
C GLU A 46 19.71 -3.02 7.27
N THR A 47 19.89 -3.72 6.18
CA THR A 47 19.97 -5.19 6.17
C THR A 47 21.39 -5.64 5.89
N LYS A 48 21.82 -6.71 6.57
CA LYS A 48 23.07 -7.41 6.28
C LYS A 48 22.84 -8.43 5.18
N ASP A 49 21.82 -9.27 5.37
CA ASP A 49 21.43 -10.34 4.45
C ASP A 49 19.90 -10.45 4.46
N VAL A 50 19.30 -10.55 3.29
CA VAL A 50 17.88 -10.89 3.13
C VAL A 50 17.74 -11.87 1.98
N TRP A 51 17.24 -13.06 2.30
CA TRP A 51 17.03 -14.13 1.34
C TRP A 51 15.58 -14.60 1.37
N VAL A 52 15.06 -14.89 0.19
CA VAL A 52 13.74 -15.50 0.03
C VAL A 52 13.93 -16.81 -0.75
N GLU A 53 13.56 -17.91 -0.11
CA GLU A 53 13.48 -19.19 -0.81
C GLU A 53 12.14 -19.29 -1.55
N PHE A 54 12.17 -20.02 -2.68
CA PHE A 54 10.98 -20.21 -3.50
C PHE A 54 10.96 -21.57 -4.20
N GLY A 55 9.76 -21.97 -4.58
CA GLY A 55 9.53 -23.23 -5.25
C GLY A 55 9.69 -24.45 -4.34
N LYS A 56 9.58 -25.64 -4.93
CA LYS A 56 9.67 -26.90 -4.19
C LYS A 56 11.11 -27.32 -3.89
N GLU A 57 12.05 -26.81 -4.65
CA GLU A 57 13.46 -27.21 -4.61
C GLU A 57 14.29 -26.26 -3.72
N GLY A 58 13.65 -25.25 -3.12
CA GLY A 58 14.32 -24.32 -2.20
C GLY A 58 15.37 -23.45 -2.86
N TYR A 59 15.10 -22.96 -4.09
CA TYR A 59 15.96 -21.95 -4.71
C TYR A 59 15.89 -20.65 -3.90
N GLU A 60 17.01 -19.97 -3.78
CA GLU A 60 17.11 -18.72 -3.02
C GLU A 60 17.36 -17.51 -3.92
N GLN A 61 16.78 -16.38 -3.58
CA GLN A 61 17.08 -15.09 -4.19
C GLN A 61 17.32 -14.04 -3.10
N ASN A 62 18.36 -13.25 -3.29
CA ASN A 62 18.75 -12.18 -2.39
C ASN A 62 17.97 -10.89 -2.71
N VAL A 63 17.60 -10.13 -1.69
CA VAL A 63 17.18 -8.73 -1.80
C VAL A 63 18.42 -7.86 -1.93
N MET A 64 18.53 -7.08 -3.01
CA MET A 64 19.75 -6.34 -3.35
C MET A 64 19.94 -5.06 -2.53
N GLU A 65 18.83 -4.40 -2.18
CA GLU A 65 18.90 -3.14 -1.43
C GLU A 65 19.13 -3.41 0.06
N SER A 66 20.12 -2.72 0.63
CA SER A 66 20.42 -2.83 2.06
C SER A 66 19.76 -1.74 2.91
N ARG A 67 19.36 -0.61 2.31
CA ARG A 67 18.76 0.53 3.01
C ARG A 67 17.32 0.72 2.61
N MET A 68 16.42 0.68 3.56
CA MET A 68 14.97 0.67 3.32
C MET A 68 14.28 1.74 4.14
N HIS A 69 13.48 2.61 3.47
CA HIS A 69 12.70 3.68 4.10
C HIS A 69 11.59 4.25 3.20
N ASP A 70 11.20 3.55 2.14
CA ASP A 70 10.25 4.07 1.14
C ASP A 70 8.79 3.99 1.59
N GLY A 71 8.54 3.36 2.72
CA GLY A 71 7.22 3.15 3.31
C GLY A 71 6.76 1.71 3.23
N ILE A 72 5.84 1.34 4.13
CA ILE A 72 5.26 -0.01 4.19
C ILE A 72 4.61 -0.35 2.85
N GLY A 73 4.95 -1.53 2.31
CA GLY A 73 4.42 -2.05 1.05
C GLY A 73 5.04 -1.46 -0.21
N TYR A 74 5.96 -0.50 -0.11
CA TYR A 74 6.73 0.02 -1.24
C TYR A 74 8.07 -0.69 -1.35
N PRO A 75 8.37 -1.34 -2.49
CA PRO A 75 9.66 -1.98 -2.68
C PRO A 75 10.77 -0.93 -2.75
N SER A 76 11.78 -1.05 -1.91
CA SER A 76 13.04 -0.35 -2.07
C SER A 76 13.78 -1.00 -3.23
N ASP A 77 14.06 -0.24 -4.27
CA ASP A 77 14.86 -0.59 -5.45
C ASP A 77 14.61 -1.98 -6.07
N GLY A 78 13.45 -2.14 -6.71
CA GLY A 78 13.19 -3.31 -7.57
C GLY A 78 13.94 -3.18 -8.91
N ARG A 79 14.56 -4.26 -9.40
CA ARG A 79 15.22 -4.33 -10.71
C ARG A 79 14.27 -4.13 -11.89
N GLY A 80 12.97 -4.22 -11.64
CA GLY A 80 11.95 -4.17 -12.67
C GLY A 80 11.80 -5.48 -13.42
N VAL A 81 10.91 -6.32 -12.94
CA VAL A 81 10.57 -7.60 -13.56
C VAL A 81 9.63 -7.40 -14.75
N LEU A 82 10.00 -7.98 -15.89
CA LEU A 82 9.17 -7.98 -17.10
C LEU A 82 8.26 -9.20 -17.15
N GLU A 83 7.17 -9.09 -17.90
CA GLU A 83 6.24 -10.21 -18.10
C GLU A 83 6.87 -11.40 -18.85
N SER A 84 7.89 -11.09 -19.66
CA SER A 84 8.68 -12.07 -20.43
C SER A 84 9.74 -12.80 -19.60
N ASP A 85 10.00 -12.35 -18.37
CA ASP A 85 11.03 -12.98 -17.54
C ASP A 85 10.61 -14.39 -17.11
N PRO A 86 11.56 -15.27 -16.79
CA PRO A 86 11.26 -16.59 -16.27
C PRO A 86 10.39 -16.52 -15.02
N GLY A 87 9.40 -17.40 -14.95
CA GLY A 87 8.57 -17.54 -13.76
C GLY A 87 9.35 -18.19 -12.62
N LEU A 88 9.15 -17.70 -11.41
CA LEU A 88 9.60 -18.31 -10.17
C LEU A 88 8.43 -19.00 -9.47
N GLY A 89 8.72 -20.06 -8.73
CA GLY A 89 7.76 -20.66 -7.79
C GLY A 89 7.36 -19.68 -6.69
N MET A 90 6.38 -20.07 -5.87
CA MET A 90 5.94 -19.21 -4.76
C MET A 90 7.01 -19.12 -3.68
N PRO A 91 7.12 -17.96 -2.99
CA PRO A 91 8.01 -17.81 -1.85
C PRO A 91 7.60 -18.77 -0.73
N THR A 92 8.58 -19.45 -0.14
CA THR A 92 8.37 -20.49 0.87
C THR A 92 9.01 -20.20 2.20
N HIS A 93 10.10 -19.43 2.21
CA HIS A 93 10.88 -19.11 3.41
C HIS A 93 11.46 -17.70 3.34
N VAL A 94 11.62 -17.05 4.46
CA VAL A 94 12.30 -15.75 4.61
C VAL A 94 13.39 -15.87 5.66
N ARG A 95 14.61 -15.47 5.30
CA ARG A 95 15.74 -15.33 6.21
C ARG A 95 16.31 -13.92 6.09
N ALA A 96 16.44 -13.21 7.21
CA ALA A 96 16.99 -11.86 7.24
C ALA A 96 17.68 -11.52 8.54
N ILE A 97 18.74 -10.70 8.44
CA ILE A 97 19.37 -9.99 9.55
C ILE A 97 19.35 -8.51 9.23
N TRP A 98 18.84 -7.69 10.16
CA TRP A 98 18.74 -6.25 9.95
C TRP A 98 19.01 -5.43 11.21
N LEU A 99 19.42 -4.19 11.00
CA LEU A 99 19.55 -3.14 12.00
C LEU A 99 18.37 -2.18 11.90
N SER A 100 17.60 -2.05 12.96
CA SER A 100 16.66 -0.94 13.14
C SER A 100 17.43 0.30 13.57
N LEU A 101 17.58 1.28 12.67
CA LEU A 101 18.42 2.47 12.94
C LEU A 101 17.85 3.32 14.09
N THR A 102 16.53 3.37 14.21
CA THR A 102 15.84 4.19 15.22
C THR A 102 15.82 3.53 16.61
N GLU A 103 15.83 2.19 16.67
CA GLU A 103 15.91 1.44 17.93
C GLU A 103 17.35 1.13 18.34
N GLN A 104 18.30 1.23 17.40
CA GLN A 104 19.69 0.80 17.56
C GLN A 104 19.79 -0.69 17.97
N LYS A 105 18.98 -1.52 17.35
CA LYS A 105 18.84 -2.94 17.65
C LYS A 105 18.97 -3.79 16.40
N PHE A 106 19.61 -4.94 16.58
CA PHE A 106 19.70 -5.96 15.53
C PHE A 106 18.63 -7.00 15.73
N TYR A 107 18.03 -7.41 14.62
CA TYR A 107 17.02 -8.45 14.58
C TYR A 107 17.37 -9.53 13.56
N GLU A 108 16.89 -10.72 13.79
CA GLU A 108 17.01 -11.87 12.90
C GLU A 108 15.65 -12.55 12.72
N ILE A 109 15.33 -12.92 11.50
CA ILE A 109 14.24 -13.85 11.21
C ILE A 109 14.75 -14.97 10.31
N ASP A 110 14.33 -16.21 10.62
CA ASP A 110 14.57 -17.40 9.82
C ASP A 110 13.31 -18.26 9.98
N THR A 111 12.40 -18.21 8.97
CA THR A 111 11.08 -18.80 9.13
C THR A 111 10.43 -19.22 7.83
N GLN A 112 9.73 -20.34 7.88
CA GLN A 112 8.85 -20.82 6.82
C GLN A 112 7.64 -19.87 6.68
N ILE A 113 7.29 -19.53 5.44
CA ILE A 113 6.03 -18.82 5.16
C ILE A 113 4.88 -19.84 5.32
N PRO A 114 3.86 -19.55 6.15
CA PRO A 114 2.76 -20.48 6.35
C PRO A 114 2.09 -20.90 5.04
N ASP A 115 1.72 -22.18 4.91
CA ASP A 115 1.07 -22.74 3.71
C ASP A 115 -0.18 -21.96 3.27
N THR A 116 -0.94 -21.43 4.24
CA THR A 116 -2.13 -20.61 3.97
C THR A 116 -1.75 -19.29 3.29
N VAL A 117 -0.61 -18.71 3.67
CA VAL A 117 -0.06 -17.50 3.05
C VAL A 117 0.45 -17.80 1.65
N GLN A 118 1.21 -18.88 1.47
CA GLN A 118 1.68 -19.30 0.14
C GLN A 118 0.51 -19.54 -0.83
N LYS A 119 -0.55 -20.23 -0.39
CA LYS A 119 -1.77 -20.43 -1.18
C LYS A 119 -2.45 -19.11 -1.54
N ARG A 120 -2.51 -18.15 -0.60
CA ARG A 120 -3.05 -16.82 -0.84
C ARG A 120 -2.21 -16.05 -1.87
N ILE A 121 -0.89 -16.09 -1.75
CA ILE A 121 0.04 -15.49 -2.72
C ILE A 121 -0.22 -16.04 -4.12
N LEU A 122 -0.26 -17.37 -4.27
CA LEU A 122 -0.55 -18.02 -5.55
C LEU A 122 -1.91 -17.59 -6.12
N GLN A 123 -2.94 -17.51 -5.29
CA GLN A 123 -4.26 -17.04 -5.70
C GLN A 123 -4.20 -15.60 -6.22
N LEU A 124 -3.52 -14.70 -5.51
CA LEU A 124 -3.38 -13.29 -5.88
C LEU A 124 -2.59 -13.12 -7.19
N PHE A 125 -1.51 -13.87 -7.39
CA PHE A 125 -0.79 -13.88 -8.66
C PHE A 125 -1.66 -14.34 -9.82
N ARG A 126 -2.51 -15.33 -9.61
CA ARG A 126 -3.45 -15.85 -10.63
C ARG A 126 -4.57 -14.87 -10.93
N GLN A 127 -5.12 -14.23 -9.89
CA GLN A 127 -6.19 -13.26 -10.04
C GLN A 127 -5.69 -11.97 -10.68
N GLY A 128 -4.47 -11.53 -10.34
CA GLY A 128 -3.97 -10.22 -10.74
C GLY A 128 -4.87 -9.08 -10.27
N PHE A 129 -4.76 -7.96 -10.95
CA PHE A 129 -5.56 -6.76 -10.67
C PHE A 129 -5.65 -5.88 -11.93
N MET A 130 -6.66 -4.99 -11.94
CA MET A 130 -6.78 -3.96 -12.96
C MET A 130 -5.97 -2.73 -12.57
N THR A 131 -5.24 -2.17 -13.52
CA THR A 131 -4.48 -0.92 -13.35
C THR A 131 -4.49 -0.09 -14.62
N SER A 132 -3.97 1.13 -14.54
CA SER A 132 -3.76 2.01 -15.70
C SER A 132 -2.41 2.70 -15.53
N ASP A 133 -1.78 3.07 -16.64
CA ASP A 133 -0.58 3.91 -16.61
C ASP A 133 -0.92 5.31 -16.09
N HIS A 134 0.11 6.01 -15.62
CA HIS A 134 -0.07 7.37 -15.12
C HIS A 134 -0.63 8.27 -16.23
N GLY A 135 -1.75 8.94 -15.92
CA GLY A 135 -2.42 9.84 -16.88
C GLY A 135 -3.25 9.13 -17.96
N SER A 136 -3.33 7.79 -17.96
CA SER A 136 -4.16 7.02 -18.88
C SER A 136 -5.52 6.70 -18.26
N SER A 137 -6.58 6.82 -19.07
CA SER A 137 -7.92 6.33 -18.74
C SER A 137 -8.15 4.86 -19.16
N THR A 138 -7.15 4.25 -19.80
CA THR A 138 -7.25 2.85 -20.27
C THR A 138 -6.76 1.92 -19.17
N PHE A 139 -7.65 1.08 -18.67
CA PHE A 139 -7.32 0.04 -17.72
C PHE A 139 -6.92 -1.24 -18.43
N TYR A 140 -5.92 -1.93 -17.87
CA TYR A 140 -5.48 -3.25 -18.30
C TYR A 140 -5.28 -4.19 -17.11
N HIS A 141 -5.38 -5.48 -17.36
CA HIS A 141 -5.18 -6.51 -16.34
C HIS A 141 -3.69 -6.89 -16.28
N THR A 142 -3.15 -6.96 -15.07
CA THR A 142 -1.76 -7.37 -14.80
C THR A 142 -1.68 -8.18 -13.51
N THR A 143 -0.48 -8.57 -13.10
CA THR A 143 -0.23 -9.25 -11.82
C THR A 143 0.91 -8.59 -11.05
N TYR A 144 1.12 -9.05 -9.82
CA TYR A 144 2.18 -8.58 -8.96
C TYR A 144 3.56 -8.95 -9.49
N ARG A 145 4.57 -8.11 -9.19
CA ARG A 145 5.95 -8.26 -9.67
C ARG A 145 6.98 -8.31 -8.55
N ASN A 146 6.62 -7.86 -7.36
CA ASN A 146 7.51 -7.84 -6.21
C ASN A 146 6.87 -8.59 -5.05
N PHE A 147 7.67 -9.42 -4.40
CA PHE A 147 7.38 -9.95 -3.09
C PHE A 147 8.18 -9.12 -2.07
N VAL A 148 7.46 -8.35 -1.24
CA VAL A 148 8.07 -7.33 -0.38
C VAL A 148 8.11 -7.81 1.06
N VAL A 149 9.31 -7.86 1.63
CA VAL A 149 9.56 -8.10 3.06
C VAL A 149 9.65 -6.75 3.75
N ASN A 150 8.64 -6.41 4.55
CA ASN A 150 8.59 -5.14 5.27
C ASN A 150 9.13 -5.33 6.68
N PHE A 151 10.16 -4.57 7.04
CA PHE A 151 10.79 -4.55 8.36
C PHE A 151 10.27 -3.36 9.16
N LEU A 152 9.57 -3.64 10.26
CA LEU A 152 9.00 -2.62 11.13
C LEU A 152 9.67 -2.67 12.52
N PRO A 153 9.53 -1.62 13.33
CA PRO A 153 10.03 -1.61 14.70
C PRO A 153 9.59 -2.82 15.53
N HIS A 154 10.35 -3.10 16.56
CA HIS A 154 10.20 -4.25 17.47
C HIS A 154 10.32 -5.62 16.80
N GLY A 155 11.04 -5.68 15.67
CA GLY A 155 11.21 -6.92 14.92
C GLY A 155 9.98 -7.41 14.18
N ASN A 156 8.94 -6.60 14.00
CA ASN A 156 7.79 -7.00 13.21
C ASN A 156 8.17 -7.13 11.72
N VAL A 157 7.69 -8.20 11.09
CA VAL A 157 7.91 -8.45 9.66
C VAL A 157 6.55 -8.70 9.00
N TRP A 158 6.23 -7.87 7.98
CA TRP A 158 5.04 -8.07 7.19
C TRP A 158 5.42 -8.42 5.75
N LEU A 159 4.64 -9.29 5.14
CA LEU A 159 4.84 -9.69 3.75
C LEU A 159 3.74 -9.07 2.91
N SER A 160 4.14 -8.47 1.80
CA SER A 160 3.20 -7.89 0.83
C SER A 160 3.60 -8.23 -0.60
N LEU A 161 2.64 -8.09 -1.50
CA LEU A 161 2.87 -8.13 -2.94
C LEU A 161 2.73 -6.73 -3.48
N PHE A 162 3.62 -6.34 -4.40
CA PHE A 162 3.53 -5.06 -5.09
C PHE A 162 3.51 -5.27 -6.61
N GLY A 163 2.76 -4.44 -7.30
CA GLY A 163 2.61 -4.50 -8.75
C GLY A 163 2.64 -3.15 -9.44
N ILE A 164 2.79 -3.17 -10.74
CA ILE A 164 2.83 -1.99 -11.60
C ILE A 164 1.59 -1.11 -11.35
N GLY A 165 1.75 0.20 -11.44
CA GLY A 165 0.66 1.16 -11.24
C GLY A 165 0.31 1.38 -9.77
N ASN A 166 1.26 1.10 -8.88
CA ASN A 166 1.12 1.31 -7.43
C ASN A 166 -0.04 0.51 -6.83
N SER A 167 0.02 -0.81 -6.93
CA SER A 167 -0.89 -1.73 -6.26
C SER A 167 -0.11 -2.57 -5.25
N SER A 168 -0.45 -2.47 -3.97
CA SER A 168 0.14 -3.24 -2.89
C SER A 168 -0.94 -3.93 -2.06
N ILE A 169 -0.69 -5.18 -1.68
CA ILE A 169 -1.56 -5.96 -0.80
C ILE A 169 -0.74 -6.73 0.23
N VAL A 170 -1.13 -6.62 1.50
CA VAL A 170 -0.52 -7.37 2.59
C VAL A 170 -1.04 -8.81 2.58
N VAL A 171 -0.12 -9.77 2.58
CA VAL A 171 -0.43 -11.20 2.57
C VAL A 171 -0.17 -11.88 3.91
N CYS A 172 0.75 -11.31 4.72
CA CYS A 172 1.03 -11.76 6.09
C CYS A 172 1.50 -10.57 6.92
N ASP A 173 0.96 -10.40 8.13
CA ASP A 173 1.27 -9.30 9.05
C ASP A 173 1.58 -9.78 10.48
N SER A 174 1.96 -11.05 10.61
CA SER A 174 2.12 -11.73 11.89
C SER A 174 3.49 -12.35 12.13
N LEU A 175 4.45 -12.15 11.20
CA LEU A 175 5.81 -12.66 11.41
C LEU A 175 6.58 -11.71 12.33
N LYS A 176 7.53 -12.29 13.08
CA LYS A 176 8.34 -11.56 14.03
C LYS A 176 9.77 -12.12 14.06
N GLY A 177 10.73 -11.22 13.87
CA GLY A 177 12.14 -11.51 14.16
C GLY A 177 12.41 -11.41 15.65
N LYS A 178 13.45 -12.06 16.09
CA LYS A 178 14.01 -11.97 17.44
C LYS A 178 15.12 -10.94 17.48
N GLU A 179 15.21 -10.19 18.57
CA GLU A 179 16.36 -9.33 18.85
C GLU A 179 17.60 -10.23 19.08
N ILE A 180 18.72 -9.87 18.47
CA ILE A 180 19.99 -10.61 18.58
C ILE A 180 21.09 -9.71 19.14
N ASN A 181 22.00 -10.31 19.88
CA ASN A 181 23.19 -9.61 20.37
C ASN A 181 24.28 -9.65 19.29
N MET A 182 24.34 -8.62 18.46
CA MET A 182 25.33 -8.45 17.40
C MET A 182 26.02 -7.10 17.60
N SER A 183 27.31 -7.02 17.33
CA SER A 183 28.07 -5.76 17.33
C SER A 183 27.99 -5.10 15.95
N LEU A 184 28.21 -3.78 15.89
CA LEU A 184 28.32 -3.07 14.59
C LEU A 184 29.47 -3.67 13.75
N LYS A 185 30.57 -4.11 14.37
CA LYS A 185 31.66 -4.73 13.64
C LYS A 185 31.30 -6.07 12.99
N GLU A 186 30.46 -6.88 13.64
CA GLU A 186 29.96 -8.13 13.06
C GLU A 186 28.93 -7.86 11.96
N PHE A 187 28.16 -6.79 12.09
CA PHE A 187 27.17 -6.38 11.11
C PHE A 187 27.85 -5.78 9.87
N ASP A 188 28.69 -4.75 10.07
CA ASP A 188 29.43 -4.01 9.04
C ASP A 188 30.77 -3.50 9.62
N GLU A 189 31.88 -4.15 9.25
CA GLU A 189 33.21 -3.80 9.74
C GLU A 189 33.66 -2.42 9.22
N ASP A 190 33.28 -2.04 8.01
CA ASP A 190 33.66 -0.74 7.43
C ASP A 190 32.92 0.38 8.16
N ALA A 191 31.65 0.20 8.46
CA ALA A 191 30.90 1.14 9.29
C ALA A 191 31.48 1.26 10.71
N TYR A 192 31.90 0.14 11.32
CA TYR A 192 32.57 0.18 12.61
C TYR A 192 33.89 0.96 12.58
N ASN A 193 34.71 0.74 11.56
CA ASN A 193 35.98 1.46 11.37
C ASN A 193 35.78 2.96 11.16
N ALA A 194 34.68 3.36 10.47
CA ALA A 194 34.38 4.76 10.20
C ALA A 194 33.74 5.49 11.40
N PHE A 195 32.90 4.85 12.19
CA PHE A 195 32.07 5.50 13.20
C PHE A 195 32.41 5.09 14.65
N GLY A 196 33.10 3.97 14.85
CA GLY A 196 33.60 3.48 16.13
C GLY A 196 32.53 2.89 17.07
N SER A 197 31.25 3.21 16.89
CA SER A 197 30.17 2.69 17.72
C SER A 197 28.83 2.65 16.97
N LEU A 198 27.92 1.79 17.42
CA LEU A 198 26.56 1.68 16.88
C LEU A 198 25.79 3.01 17.01
N ASP A 199 25.89 3.68 18.16
CA ASP A 199 25.21 4.96 18.42
C ASP A 199 25.67 6.06 17.43
N ASN A 200 26.99 6.19 17.21
CA ASN A 200 27.52 7.15 16.25
C ASN A 200 27.07 6.84 14.82
N TYR A 201 27.11 5.56 14.46
CA TYR A 201 26.67 5.11 13.16
C TYR A 201 25.20 5.43 12.90
N CYS A 202 24.29 5.01 13.79
CA CYS A 202 22.85 5.27 13.66
C CYS A 202 22.55 6.77 13.61
N LYS A 203 23.18 7.59 14.46
CA LYS A 203 23.04 9.05 14.44
C LYS A 203 23.50 9.67 13.12
N ALA A 204 24.57 9.14 12.53
CA ALA A 204 25.06 9.62 11.23
C ALA A 204 24.12 9.17 10.08
N ALA A 205 23.71 7.92 10.08
CA ALA A 205 22.81 7.36 9.07
C ALA A 205 21.46 8.09 9.05
N LEU A 206 20.86 8.34 10.23
CA LEU A 206 19.56 9.00 10.36
C LEU A 206 19.55 10.45 9.84
N LYS A 207 20.69 11.13 9.76
CA LYS A 207 20.79 12.48 9.15
C LYS A 207 20.53 12.47 7.65
N GLY A 208 20.70 11.34 7.00
CA GLY A 208 20.40 11.17 5.57
C GLY A 208 18.91 11.04 5.24
N TYR A 209 18.06 10.89 6.25
CA TYR A 209 16.61 10.69 6.09
C TYR A 209 15.84 11.93 6.56
N GLU A 210 15.22 12.62 5.61
CA GLU A 210 14.46 13.85 5.87
C GLU A 210 13.28 13.58 6.83
N GLY A 211 13.12 14.43 7.86
CA GLY A 211 12.02 14.37 8.82
C GLY A 211 12.12 13.29 9.90
N VAL A 212 13.01 12.29 9.74
CA VAL A 212 13.11 11.16 10.69
C VAL A 212 13.56 11.60 12.06
N SER A 213 14.56 12.47 12.14
CA SER A 213 15.07 12.96 13.42
C SER A 213 14.04 13.78 14.19
N GLU A 214 13.23 14.57 13.49
CA GLU A 214 12.12 15.36 14.02
C GLU A 214 11.00 14.44 14.52
N ASN A 215 10.60 13.46 13.73
CA ASN A 215 9.60 12.48 14.11
C ASN A 215 10.01 11.68 15.36
N LEU A 216 11.27 11.24 15.43
CA LEU A 216 11.78 10.55 16.61
C LEU A 216 11.82 11.41 17.86
N LYS A 217 12.15 12.71 17.73
CA LYS A 217 12.15 13.64 18.84
C LYS A 217 10.75 13.91 19.37
N GLU A 218 9.77 13.98 18.50
CA GLU A 218 8.38 14.28 18.84
C GLU A 218 7.62 13.05 19.37
N HIS A 219 7.80 11.89 18.74
CA HIS A 219 6.98 10.70 18.97
C HIS A 219 7.79 9.50 19.52
N GLY A 220 9.11 9.51 19.37
CA GLY A 220 9.94 8.33 19.67
C GLY A 220 9.70 7.18 18.72
N VAL A 221 10.06 5.97 19.16
CA VAL A 221 9.68 4.73 18.48
C VAL A 221 8.35 4.28 19.07
N PRO A 222 7.26 4.21 18.27
CA PRO A 222 5.96 3.81 18.77
C PRO A 222 5.97 2.35 19.22
N ASP A 223 5.19 2.04 20.23
CA ASP A 223 5.04 0.67 20.71
C ASP A 223 4.27 -0.23 19.73
N GLU A 224 4.17 -1.50 20.04
CA GLU A 224 3.48 -2.47 19.18
C GLU A 224 1.99 -2.17 18.97
N SER A 225 1.36 -1.38 19.83
CA SER A 225 -0.08 -1.06 19.71
C SER A 225 -0.38 -0.25 18.46
N LEU A 226 0.53 0.64 18.03
CA LEU A 226 0.38 1.38 16.78
C LEU A 226 0.39 0.42 15.59
N TRP A 227 1.38 -0.45 15.49
CA TRP A 227 1.49 -1.43 14.39
C TRP A 227 0.31 -2.40 14.38
N ASN A 228 -0.14 -2.84 15.56
CA ASN A 228 -1.34 -3.65 15.70
C ASN A 228 -2.60 -2.90 15.24
N SER A 229 -2.69 -1.60 15.49
CA SER A 229 -3.80 -0.78 15.00
C SER A 229 -3.79 -0.65 13.49
N TYR A 230 -2.62 -0.51 12.86
CA TYR A 230 -2.51 -0.33 11.42
C TYR A 230 -2.98 -1.54 10.60
N LYS A 231 -2.73 -2.74 11.08
CA LYS A 231 -3.16 -3.98 10.42
C LYS A 231 -4.63 -4.35 10.65
N GLU A 232 -5.33 -3.65 11.56
CA GLU A 232 -6.74 -3.89 11.78
C GLU A 232 -7.57 -3.65 10.53
N ARG A 233 -8.53 -4.57 10.29
CA ARG A 233 -9.42 -4.49 9.12
C ARG A 233 -10.86 -4.35 9.59
N PHE A 234 -11.65 -3.59 8.80
CA PHE A 234 -13.05 -3.26 9.06
C PHE A 234 -13.84 -3.44 7.78
N ARG A 235 -15.09 -3.82 7.91
CA ARG A 235 -15.98 -4.00 6.77
C ARG A 235 -16.65 -2.69 6.40
N TYR A 236 -16.15 -1.98 5.41
CA TYR A 236 -16.74 -0.72 4.94
C TYR A 236 -16.55 -0.50 3.45
N ASP A 237 -17.27 0.50 2.95
CA ASP A 237 -17.20 0.99 1.59
C ASP A 237 -17.18 2.52 1.56
N PHE A 238 -17.02 3.11 0.37
CA PHE A 238 -17.06 4.54 0.15
C PHE A 238 -18.37 4.93 -0.57
N GLU A 239 -18.89 6.11 -0.23
CA GLU A 239 -20.06 6.71 -0.87
C GLU A 239 -19.77 8.19 -1.13
N PHE A 240 -19.95 8.62 -2.39
CA PHE A 240 -19.75 9.99 -2.83
C PHE A 240 -21.08 10.62 -3.15
N ASN A 241 -21.42 11.71 -2.49
CA ASN A 241 -22.66 12.44 -2.67
C ASN A 241 -22.38 13.86 -3.16
N PHE A 242 -22.95 14.23 -4.28
CA PHE A 242 -22.83 15.56 -4.87
C PHE A 242 -24.14 16.33 -4.73
N GLU A 243 -24.08 17.57 -4.18
CA GLU A 243 -25.24 18.47 -4.16
C GLU A 243 -25.65 18.87 -5.58
N ASP A 244 -24.68 19.08 -6.48
CA ASP A 244 -24.97 19.32 -7.89
C ASP A 244 -25.30 18.00 -8.60
N LYS A 245 -26.55 17.90 -9.05
CA LYS A 245 -27.06 16.69 -9.74
C LYS A 245 -26.49 16.47 -11.13
N GLN A 246 -25.79 17.44 -11.71
CA GLN A 246 -25.10 17.31 -12.98
C GLN A 246 -23.70 16.70 -12.82
N THR A 247 -23.19 16.65 -11.60
CA THR A 247 -21.87 16.07 -11.29
C THR A 247 -21.86 14.57 -11.56
N LYS A 248 -20.79 14.11 -12.21
CA LYS A 248 -20.52 12.70 -12.47
C LYS A 248 -19.20 12.32 -11.81
N LEU A 249 -19.22 11.30 -10.95
CA LEU A 249 -18.02 10.70 -10.42
C LEU A 249 -17.18 10.15 -11.58
N GLY A 250 -15.88 10.41 -11.57
CA GLY A 250 -14.93 9.90 -12.56
C GLY A 250 -14.64 8.43 -12.38
N SER A 251 -13.77 7.92 -13.22
CA SER A 251 -13.32 6.52 -13.16
C SER A 251 -12.07 6.32 -12.30
N PHE A 252 -11.43 7.39 -11.89
CA PHE A 252 -10.23 7.32 -11.06
C PHE A 252 -10.61 7.31 -9.59
N PHE A 253 -10.22 6.28 -8.87
CA PHE A 253 -10.24 6.21 -7.42
C PHE A 253 -9.00 5.48 -6.92
N PHE A 254 -8.13 6.19 -6.22
CA PHE A 254 -6.94 5.66 -5.59
C PHE A 254 -7.09 5.67 -4.07
N TYR A 255 -6.57 4.65 -3.41
CA TYR A 255 -6.52 4.56 -1.95
C TYR A 255 -5.13 4.16 -1.45
N LYS A 256 -4.81 4.63 -0.25
CA LYS A 256 -3.69 4.17 0.56
C LYS A 256 -4.20 3.92 1.97
N TYR A 257 -3.92 2.74 2.51
CA TYR A 257 -4.34 2.34 3.85
C TYR A 257 -3.19 2.38 4.85
N THR A 258 -3.52 2.37 6.17
CA THR A 258 -2.54 2.43 7.26
C THR A 258 -1.56 1.25 7.24
N ASN A 259 -1.99 0.07 6.80
CA ASN A 259 -1.15 -1.13 6.71
C ASN A 259 -0.24 -1.18 5.47
N GLY A 260 -0.15 -0.10 4.67
CA GLY A 260 0.65 -0.04 3.46
C GLY A 260 -0.02 -0.58 2.20
N GLU A 261 -1.23 -1.13 2.29
CA GLU A 261 -2.00 -1.47 1.09
C GLU A 261 -2.38 -0.23 0.33
N LEU A 262 -2.25 -0.29 -0.97
CA LEU A 262 -2.63 0.78 -1.88
C LEU A 262 -3.08 0.21 -3.22
N GLY A 263 -3.85 0.99 -3.95
CA GLY A 263 -4.34 0.56 -5.26
C GLY A 263 -5.38 1.48 -5.85
N LYS A 264 -5.92 1.05 -6.99
CA LYS A 264 -7.02 1.72 -7.68
C LYS A 264 -8.28 0.85 -7.55
N LEU A 265 -9.41 1.47 -7.26
CA LEU A 265 -10.71 0.79 -7.34
C LEU A 265 -11.22 0.95 -8.77
N THR A 266 -11.39 -0.18 -9.45
CA THR A 266 -11.89 -0.23 -10.83
C THR A 266 -13.30 -0.80 -10.92
N ASP A 267 -13.70 -1.59 -9.92
CA ASP A 267 -14.98 -2.29 -9.90
C ASP A 267 -15.75 -1.89 -8.65
N GLY A 268 -17.02 -1.56 -8.87
CA GLY A 268 -17.99 -1.08 -7.91
C GLY A 268 -17.79 -1.41 -6.42
N TYR A 269 -18.32 -0.57 -5.61
CA TYR A 269 -18.18 -0.58 -4.16
C TYR A 269 -18.71 -1.88 -3.56
N ASN A 270 -17.81 -2.77 -3.16
CA ASN A 270 -18.15 -4.01 -2.46
C ASN A 270 -17.69 -3.91 -1.01
N PHE A 271 -18.57 -4.14 -0.06
CA PHE A 271 -18.25 -4.19 1.36
C PHE A 271 -17.21 -5.27 1.65
N THR A 272 -15.93 -4.92 1.59
CA THR A 272 -14.81 -5.81 1.88
C THR A 272 -14.12 -5.40 3.19
N MET A 273 -13.34 -6.31 3.74
CA MET A 273 -12.48 -6.03 4.90
C MET A 273 -11.26 -5.21 4.44
N ARG A 274 -11.18 -3.95 4.86
CA ARG A 274 -10.10 -3.02 4.53
C ARG A 274 -9.50 -2.43 5.78
N SER A 275 -8.21 -2.07 5.74
CA SER A 275 -7.60 -1.27 6.80
C SER A 275 -8.11 0.18 6.73
N ARG A 276 -7.75 1.01 7.69
CA ARG A 276 -8.20 2.41 7.73
C ARG A 276 -7.59 3.21 6.58
N PRO A 277 -8.33 4.11 5.95
CA PRO A 277 -7.78 4.95 4.88
C PRO A 277 -6.83 5.98 5.48
N LYS A 278 -5.66 6.13 4.86
CA LYS A 278 -4.67 7.14 5.12
C LYS A 278 -4.76 8.26 4.10
N LYS A 279 -4.93 7.88 2.83
CA LYS A 279 -5.16 8.77 1.70
C LYS A 279 -6.19 8.16 0.77
N ILE A 280 -7.06 9.00 0.21
CA ILE A 280 -7.82 8.67 -0.99
C ILE A 280 -7.66 9.79 -2.01
N ALA A 281 -7.71 9.45 -3.29
CA ALA A 281 -7.78 10.41 -4.37
C ALA A 281 -8.83 9.96 -5.39
N PHE A 282 -9.63 10.89 -5.90
CA PHE A 282 -10.67 10.61 -6.86
C PHE A 282 -11.01 11.84 -7.67
N ASP A 283 -11.62 11.62 -8.83
CA ASP A 283 -12.02 12.68 -9.75
C ASP A 283 -13.53 12.74 -9.97
N TRP A 284 -14.03 13.90 -10.35
CA TRP A 284 -15.40 14.09 -10.81
C TRP A 284 -15.47 15.21 -11.86
N ASN A 285 -16.57 15.22 -12.63
CA ASN A 285 -16.79 16.17 -13.69
C ASN A 285 -18.09 16.95 -13.48
N VAL A 286 -18.05 18.24 -13.73
CA VAL A 286 -19.22 19.13 -13.82
C VAL A 286 -19.18 19.79 -15.19
N GLY A 287 -19.99 19.28 -16.13
CA GLY A 287 -19.89 19.64 -17.55
C GLY A 287 -18.50 19.30 -18.10
N ASP A 288 -17.82 20.27 -18.68
CA ASP A 288 -16.46 20.13 -19.26
C ASP A 288 -15.33 20.38 -18.24
N VAL A 289 -15.66 20.57 -16.98
CA VAL A 289 -14.69 20.83 -15.93
C VAL A 289 -14.45 19.55 -15.13
N ASN A 290 -13.18 19.13 -15.09
CA ASN A 290 -12.72 18.05 -14.23
C ASN A 290 -12.18 18.60 -12.92
N TYR A 291 -12.49 17.95 -11.82
CA TYR A 291 -11.95 18.16 -10.49
C TYR A 291 -11.24 16.89 -10.06
N ASP A 292 -10.03 17.03 -9.55
CA ASP A 292 -9.19 15.95 -9.02
C ASP A 292 -8.86 16.28 -7.57
N ALA A 293 -9.20 15.40 -6.64
CA ALA A 293 -9.10 15.66 -5.22
C ALA A 293 -8.26 14.61 -4.49
N GLU A 294 -7.48 15.09 -3.54
CA GLU A 294 -6.74 14.28 -2.60
C GLU A 294 -7.19 14.59 -1.17
N PHE A 295 -7.54 13.53 -0.43
CA PHE A 295 -7.95 13.59 0.97
C PHE A 295 -6.90 12.87 1.81
N TYR A 296 -6.29 13.58 2.74
CA TYR A 296 -5.30 13.08 3.68
C TYR A 296 -5.93 13.03 5.07
N PHE A 297 -6.20 11.83 5.57
CA PHE A 297 -6.83 11.65 6.87
C PHE A 297 -5.84 11.95 7.99
N ASN A 298 -6.34 12.54 9.10
CA ASN A 298 -5.54 12.71 10.30
C ASN A 298 -5.44 11.37 11.04
N GLU A 299 -4.23 10.99 11.47
CA GLU A 299 -3.96 9.69 12.08
C GLU A 299 -4.78 9.45 13.34
N ASP A 300 -4.69 10.33 14.32
CA ASP A 300 -5.40 10.18 15.61
C ASP A 300 -6.91 10.09 15.40
N GLU A 301 -7.44 10.97 14.53
CA GLU A 301 -8.87 11.01 14.27
C GLU A 301 -9.37 9.75 13.58
N ILE A 302 -8.66 9.26 12.56
CA ILE A 302 -9.08 8.06 11.82
C ILE A 302 -8.97 6.79 12.68
N LEU A 303 -7.94 6.69 13.52
CA LEU A 303 -7.76 5.58 14.45
C LEU A 303 -8.89 5.57 15.49
N ASP A 304 -9.21 6.71 16.11
CA ASP A 304 -10.25 6.81 17.13
C ASP A 304 -11.67 6.61 16.57
N VAL A 305 -11.97 7.23 15.42
CA VAL A 305 -13.27 7.09 14.76
C VAL A 305 -13.58 5.63 14.42
N PHE A 306 -12.64 4.91 13.81
CA PHE A 306 -12.85 3.49 13.50
C PHE A 306 -12.94 2.61 14.75
N LYS A 307 -12.07 2.83 15.74
CA LYS A 307 -12.12 2.12 17.02
C LYS A 307 -13.49 2.29 17.71
N THR A 308 -13.99 3.52 17.73
CA THR A 308 -15.28 3.86 18.36
C THR A 308 -16.47 3.31 17.58
N ALA A 309 -16.48 3.50 16.25
CA ALA A 309 -17.59 3.10 15.40
C ALA A 309 -17.79 1.57 15.38
N TYR A 310 -16.69 0.84 15.34
CA TYR A 310 -16.69 -0.63 15.27
C TYR A 310 -16.51 -1.31 16.63
N SER A 311 -16.62 -0.58 17.73
CA SER A 311 -16.48 -1.14 19.07
C SER A 311 -17.22 -2.47 19.22
N GLY A 312 -16.46 -3.52 19.54
CA GLY A 312 -16.94 -4.88 19.76
C GLY A 312 -17.26 -5.72 18.52
N ASN A 313 -17.32 -5.17 17.31
CA ASN A 313 -17.55 -5.97 16.09
C ASN A 313 -17.08 -5.24 14.83
N ARG A 314 -16.00 -5.73 14.21
CA ARG A 314 -15.40 -5.20 12.98
C ARG A 314 -16.13 -5.60 11.69
N ASP A 315 -17.02 -6.60 11.75
CA ASP A 315 -17.81 -7.09 10.62
C ASP A 315 -19.07 -6.27 10.36
N LYS A 316 -19.41 -5.31 11.25
CA LYS A 316 -20.48 -4.36 10.98
C LYS A 316 -20.22 -3.66 9.64
N LYS A 317 -21.26 -3.47 8.84
CA LYS A 317 -21.13 -2.71 7.60
C LYS A 317 -21.05 -1.22 7.91
N GLY A 318 -19.96 -0.60 7.47
CA GLY A 318 -19.76 0.84 7.54
C GLY A 318 -19.75 1.47 6.16
N ILE A 319 -20.01 2.77 6.09
CA ILE A 319 -19.89 3.57 4.86
C ILE A 319 -19.10 4.82 5.21
N MET A 320 -17.99 5.02 4.52
CA MET A 320 -17.25 6.28 4.50
C MET A 320 -17.94 7.21 3.51
N VAL A 321 -18.69 8.17 4.03
CA VAL A 321 -19.49 9.10 3.24
C VAL A 321 -18.71 10.38 3.02
N ILE A 322 -18.65 10.82 1.76
CA ILE A 322 -18.03 12.09 1.35
C ILE A 322 -19.10 12.91 0.61
N ASN A 323 -19.59 13.95 1.27
CA ASN A 323 -20.55 14.88 0.68
C ASN A 323 -19.80 16.08 0.11
N ILE A 324 -20.09 16.44 -1.13
CA ILE A 324 -19.44 17.52 -1.87
C ILE A 324 -20.50 18.59 -2.21
N SER A 325 -20.24 19.82 -1.78
CA SER A 325 -21.16 20.95 -2.01
C SER A 325 -21.29 21.30 -3.49
N LYS A 326 -22.39 22.00 -3.83
CA LYS A 326 -22.68 22.45 -5.20
C LYS A 326 -21.53 23.21 -5.87
N TYR A 327 -20.75 23.96 -5.07
CA TYR A 327 -19.63 24.76 -5.59
C TYR A 327 -18.27 24.03 -5.50
N ASN A 328 -18.25 22.74 -5.14
CA ASN A 328 -17.05 21.90 -5.04
C ASN A 328 -15.97 22.40 -4.08
N ASN A 329 -16.36 23.20 -3.07
CA ASN A 329 -15.44 23.87 -2.14
C ASN A 329 -15.80 23.68 -0.66
N ARG A 330 -16.74 22.79 -0.36
CA ARG A 330 -17.06 22.29 0.99
C ARG A 330 -17.24 20.80 0.95
N PHE A 331 -16.69 20.16 1.96
CA PHE A 331 -16.69 18.71 2.09
C PHE A 331 -17.14 18.34 3.50
N ASP A 332 -18.07 17.41 3.61
CA ASP A 332 -18.50 16.83 4.87
C ASP A 332 -18.20 15.32 4.83
N ILE A 333 -17.32 14.88 5.71
CA ILE A 333 -16.78 13.52 5.72
C ILE A 333 -17.13 12.85 7.04
N TYR A 334 -17.71 11.67 6.96
CA TYR A 334 -18.00 10.87 8.15
C TYR A 334 -18.04 9.38 7.85
N LEU A 335 -17.70 8.58 8.85
CA LEU A 335 -17.95 7.15 8.84
C LEU A 335 -19.36 6.88 9.42
N SER A 336 -20.20 6.18 8.67
CA SER A 336 -21.52 5.75 9.12
C SER A 336 -21.50 4.25 9.43
N VAL A 337 -21.79 3.87 10.68
CA VAL A 337 -21.88 2.46 11.09
C VAL A 337 -23.18 2.27 11.86
N ASN A 338 -24.02 1.33 11.43
CA ASN A 338 -25.35 1.09 12.01
C ASN A 338 -26.22 2.37 12.16
N GLY A 339 -26.15 3.26 11.15
CA GLY A 339 -26.92 4.51 11.14
C GLY A 339 -26.34 5.64 12.01
N LYS A 340 -25.31 5.37 12.82
CA LYS A 340 -24.62 6.41 13.60
C LYS A 340 -23.49 7.00 12.78
N LYS A 341 -23.39 8.35 12.76
CA LYS A 341 -22.37 9.11 12.05
C LYS A 341 -21.23 9.48 12.98
N TYR A 342 -20.00 9.30 12.52
CA TYR A 342 -18.76 9.69 13.19
C TYR A 342 -17.99 10.61 12.26
N ALA A 343 -17.98 11.91 12.57
CA ALA A 343 -17.39 12.94 11.70
C ALA A 343 -15.86 12.86 11.65
N LEU A 344 -15.30 13.16 10.48
CA LEU A 344 -13.87 13.31 10.21
C LEU A 344 -13.60 14.78 9.85
N LYS A 345 -13.17 15.58 10.82
CA LYS A 345 -13.07 17.04 10.71
C LYS A 345 -11.64 17.53 10.46
N LYS A 346 -10.63 16.66 10.70
CA LYS A 346 -9.21 17.01 10.58
C LYS A 346 -8.58 16.55 9.28
N THR A 347 -9.40 16.08 8.32
CA THR A 347 -8.93 15.66 7.00
C THR A 347 -8.42 16.87 6.22
N GLN A 348 -7.17 16.80 5.74
CA GLN A 348 -6.64 17.78 4.78
C GLN A 348 -7.14 17.43 3.39
N ILE A 349 -7.61 18.43 2.65
CA ILE A 349 -8.25 18.24 1.35
C ILE A 349 -7.64 19.22 0.36
N VAL A 350 -7.10 18.68 -0.71
CA VAL A 350 -6.56 19.46 -1.82
C VAL A 350 -7.36 19.11 -3.07
N VAL A 351 -7.86 20.11 -3.81
CA VAL A 351 -8.60 19.90 -5.04
C VAL A 351 -7.96 20.70 -6.16
N PHE A 352 -7.68 20.05 -7.25
CA PHE A 352 -7.26 20.66 -8.50
C PHE A 352 -8.45 20.74 -9.46
N LYS A 353 -8.46 21.77 -10.28
CA LYS A 353 -9.48 21.99 -11.31
C LYS A 353 -8.79 22.07 -12.67
N LYS A 354 -9.36 21.39 -13.66
CA LYS A 354 -8.87 21.36 -15.03
C LYS A 354 -10.04 21.55 -16.00
N MET A 355 -9.93 22.51 -16.92
CA MET A 355 -10.81 22.58 -18.08
C MET A 355 -10.18 21.80 -19.24
N ARG A 356 -11.02 21.37 -20.19
CA ARG A 356 -10.53 20.63 -21.36
C ARG A 356 -9.50 21.44 -22.14
N GLY A 357 -8.28 20.91 -22.26
CA GLY A 357 -7.15 21.56 -22.94
C GLY A 357 -6.28 22.44 -22.05
N ASP A 358 -6.66 22.70 -20.80
CA ASP A 358 -5.88 23.48 -19.84
C ASP A 358 -4.99 22.61 -18.96
N GLU A 359 -4.05 23.26 -18.28
CA GLU A 359 -3.33 22.65 -17.16
C GLU A 359 -4.19 22.62 -15.88
N ALA A 360 -3.95 21.63 -15.03
CA ALA A 360 -4.60 21.56 -13.73
C ALA A 360 -4.11 22.70 -12.82
N ARG A 361 -5.04 23.36 -12.11
CA ARG A 361 -4.74 24.45 -11.18
C ARG A 361 -5.33 24.14 -9.82
N LEU A 362 -4.63 24.52 -8.76
CA LEU A 362 -5.16 24.46 -7.40
C LEU A 362 -6.48 25.23 -7.33
N PHE A 363 -7.54 24.57 -6.88
CA PHE A 363 -8.87 25.15 -6.77
C PHE A 363 -9.30 25.32 -5.31
N TYR A 364 -8.97 24.35 -4.46
CA TYR A 364 -9.33 24.34 -3.06
C TYR A 364 -8.24 23.65 -2.23
N ASP A 365 -7.94 24.22 -1.09
CA ASP A 365 -7.04 23.67 -0.08
C ASP A 365 -7.54 24.18 1.28
N ASN A 366 -7.90 23.27 2.19
CA ASN A 366 -8.37 23.65 3.53
C ASN A 366 -7.25 23.89 4.53
N SER A 367 -5.99 23.61 4.17
CA SER A 367 -4.81 23.72 5.03
C SER A 367 -3.59 24.29 4.29
N PRO A 368 -3.72 25.43 3.55
CA PRO A 368 -2.69 25.88 2.59
C PRO A 368 -1.38 26.36 3.26
N LYS A 369 -1.34 26.46 4.57
CA LYS A 369 -0.16 26.86 5.36
C LYS A 369 0.46 25.71 6.14
N GLU A 370 -0.15 24.52 6.07
CA GLU A 370 0.30 23.33 6.77
C GLU A 370 0.81 22.32 5.77
N ASP A 371 1.94 21.72 6.05
CA ASP A 371 2.41 20.56 5.29
C ASP A 371 1.46 19.38 5.50
N ILE A 372 1.38 18.51 4.49
CA ILE A 372 0.62 17.29 4.60
C ILE A 372 1.25 16.44 5.70
N ARG A 373 0.51 16.24 6.78
CA ARG A 373 0.99 15.45 7.91
C ARG A 373 1.12 13.98 7.49
N MET A 374 2.31 13.47 7.65
CA MET A 374 2.56 12.05 7.55
C MET A 374 2.05 11.36 8.82
N PHE A 375 1.72 10.09 8.72
CA PHE A 375 1.40 9.27 9.88
C PHE A 375 2.70 8.97 10.64
N ILE A 376 2.61 8.78 11.96
CA ILE A 376 3.77 8.45 12.79
C ILE A 376 4.47 7.21 12.25
N GLY A 377 3.72 6.22 11.84
CA GLY A 377 4.22 4.97 11.27
C GLY A 377 4.52 5.00 9.76
N ASP A 378 4.61 6.19 9.14
CA ASP A 378 5.01 6.32 7.73
C ASP A 378 6.42 5.90 7.47
#